data_a91191ba425f174c5caadd7bf9c80568
#
_entry.id   a91191ba425f174c5caadd7bf9c80568
#
_cell.length_a   1.000
_cell.length_b   1.000
_cell.length_c   1.000
_cell.angle_alpha   90.00
_cell.angle_beta   90.00
_cell.angle_gamma   90.00
#
_symmetry.space_group_name_H-M   'P 1'
#
loop_
_entity.id
_entity.type
_entity.pdbx_description
1 polymer ?
#
loop_
_entity_poly.entity_id
_entity_poly.type
_entity_poly.pdbx_seq_one_letter_code
_entity_poly.pdbx_strand_id
1 'polypeptide(L)'
;NAGYIIRRRVRDQSGQMRGMEYTVFEQPQKPEPENPVQAEPEREKPVQAKPAQEKPAQENPAQLNTKETNNENSKYESDLIRTQYRNLILDNIEYALLAARNPADRARLDELVHLMLDTVCARRKTIRIAQNDFPTEVVKSQFLKLNAEHIQYVLDRMRQNTTEIRNIKQYLLAALYNAPLTIENYYAAQINHDLYGRNRGDVNWK
;
A
#
# COMPACT_ATOMS: atom_id res chain seq x y z
N ASN A 1 -26.30 3.51 -10.12
CA ASN A 1 -26.55 2.60 -8.97
C ASN A 1 -27.42 1.47 -9.49
N ALA A 2 -26.87 0.26 -9.60
CA ALA A 2 -27.56 -0.90 -10.19
C ALA A 2 -28.61 -1.55 -9.26
N GLY A 3 -28.94 -0.96 -8.09
CA GLY A 3 -29.98 -1.44 -7.18
C GLY A 3 -29.65 -2.72 -6.40
N TYR A 4 -28.40 -3.21 -6.48
CA TYR A 4 -27.98 -4.41 -5.75
C TYR A 4 -27.58 -4.15 -4.29
N ILE A 5 -27.26 -2.91 -3.95
CA ILE A 5 -26.83 -2.53 -2.60
C ILE A 5 -27.63 -1.31 -2.16
N ILE A 6 -28.41 -1.47 -1.08
CA ILE A 6 -29.08 -0.36 -0.41
C ILE A 6 -28.26 -0.02 0.83
N ARG A 7 -27.90 1.26 0.98
CA ARG A 7 -27.23 1.78 2.17
C ARG A 7 -28.19 2.65 2.97
N ARG A 8 -28.32 2.37 4.26
CA ARG A 8 -29.18 3.11 5.19
C ARG A 8 -28.33 3.73 6.31
N ARG A 9 -28.61 4.99 6.63
CA ARG A 9 -27.98 5.63 7.80
C ARG A 9 -28.72 5.22 9.05
N VAL A 10 -28.02 4.61 10.00
CA VAL A 10 -28.58 4.22 11.28
C VAL A 10 -28.34 5.33 12.29
N ARG A 11 -29.41 5.79 12.94
CA ARG A 11 -29.36 6.74 14.05
C ARG A 11 -29.78 6.03 15.34
N ASP A 12 -29.21 6.45 16.47
CA ASP A 12 -29.65 5.96 17.77
C ASP A 12 -30.90 6.70 18.26
N GLN A 13 -31.40 6.31 19.43
CA GLN A 13 -32.59 6.93 20.05
C GLN A 13 -32.37 8.41 20.40
N SER A 14 -31.13 8.90 20.42
CA SER A 14 -30.77 10.31 20.67
C SER A 14 -30.59 11.11 19.36
N GLY A 15 -30.81 10.49 18.17
CA GLY A 15 -30.68 11.14 16.85
C GLY A 15 -29.25 11.22 16.32
N GLN A 16 -28.24 10.73 17.06
CA GLN A 16 -26.84 10.73 16.60
C GLN A 16 -26.59 9.62 15.58
N MET A 17 -25.70 9.88 14.63
CA MET A 17 -25.31 8.93 13.59
C MET A 17 -24.46 7.80 14.19
N ARG A 18 -24.97 6.56 14.17
CA ARG A 18 -24.28 5.37 14.67
C ARG A 18 -23.48 4.62 13.60
N GLY A 19 -23.80 4.86 12.32
CA GLY A 19 -23.11 4.18 11.23
C GLY A 19 -23.94 4.08 9.95
N MET A 20 -23.45 3.28 9.02
CA MET A 20 -24.16 2.92 7.78
C MET A 20 -24.39 1.40 7.76
N GLU A 21 -25.62 1.00 7.50
CA GLU A 21 -26.01 -0.38 7.25
C GLU A 21 -26.10 -0.61 5.75
N TYR A 22 -25.56 -1.74 5.28
CA TYR A 22 -25.55 -2.13 3.88
C TYR A 22 -26.36 -3.42 3.74
N THR A 23 -27.42 -3.39 2.93
CA THR A 23 -28.19 -4.58 2.56
C THR A 23 -27.85 -4.93 1.11
N VAL A 24 -27.35 -6.14 0.87
CA VAL A 24 -27.01 -6.65 -0.45
C VAL A 24 -28.12 -7.57 -0.93
N PHE A 25 -28.58 -7.33 -2.15
CA PHE A 25 -29.64 -8.12 -2.80
C PHE A 25 -29.09 -8.88 -3.99
N GLU A 26 -29.55 -10.10 -4.19
CA GLU A 26 -29.20 -10.91 -5.39
C GLU A 26 -29.86 -10.38 -6.66
N GLN A 27 -30.99 -9.67 -6.51
CA GLN A 27 -31.68 -9.01 -7.64
C GLN A 27 -31.82 -7.50 -7.40
N PRO A 28 -31.74 -6.67 -8.44
CA PRO A 28 -31.83 -5.22 -8.28
C PRO A 28 -33.22 -4.79 -7.81
N GLN A 29 -33.28 -4.10 -6.67
CA GLN A 29 -34.50 -3.50 -6.13
C GLN A 29 -34.68 -2.09 -6.68
N LYS A 30 -35.88 -1.78 -7.20
CA LYS A 30 -36.22 -0.40 -7.60
C LYS A 30 -36.43 0.41 -6.33
N PRO A 31 -35.89 1.64 -6.23
CA PRO A 31 -36.17 2.51 -5.09
C PRO A 31 -37.66 2.91 -5.10
N GLU A 32 -38.37 2.56 -4.02
CA GLU A 32 -39.70 3.13 -3.76
C GLU A 32 -39.56 4.63 -3.42
N PRO A 33 -40.40 5.49 -3.98
CA PRO A 33 -40.40 6.92 -3.63
C PRO A 33 -40.95 7.08 -2.21
N GLU A 34 -40.09 7.51 -1.27
CA GLU A 34 -40.54 7.93 0.06
C GLU A 34 -41.37 9.22 -0.07
N ASN A 35 -42.68 9.13 0.16
CA ASN A 35 -43.53 10.29 0.35
C ASN A 35 -43.17 11.01 1.65
N PRO A 36 -42.82 12.30 1.65
CA PRO A 36 -42.64 13.04 2.89
C PRO A 36 -44.01 13.32 3.51
N VAL A 37 -44.30 12.72 4.66
CA VAL A 37 -45.42 13.08 5.52
C VAL A 37 -45.10 14.46 6.12
N GLN A 38 -45.78 15.48 5.67
CA GLN A 38 -45.85 16.78 6.34
C GLN A 38 -46.66 16.66 7.61
N ALA A 39 -46.01 16.80 8.75
CA ALA A 39 -46.67 17.06 10.04
C ALA A 39 -46.69 18.59 10.23
N GLU A 40 -47.88 19.15 10.32
CA GLU A 40 -48.11 20.56 10.69
C GLU A 40 -47.68 20.82 12.15
N PRO A 41 -47.09 21.97 12.48
CA PRO A 41 -46.73 22.31 13.83
C PRO A 41 -47.92 22.99 14.55
N GLU A 42 -48.45 22.31 15.58
CA GLU A 42 -49.33 22.94 16.57
C GLU A 42 -48.55 23.92 17.44
N ARG A 43 -49.02 25.19 17.45
CA ARG A 43 -48.49 26.25 18.29
C ARG A 43 -49.10 26.15 19.71
N GLU A 44 -48.30 25.82 20.71
CA GLU A 44 -48.62 26.11 22.11
C GLU A 44 -47.65 27.15 22.68
N LYS A 45 -48.26 28.13 23.41
CA LYS A 45 -47.64 29.32 23.97
C LYS A 45 -46.81 28.98 25.22
N PRO A 46 -45.68 29.66 25.49
CA PRO A 46 -44.87 29.38 26.65
C PRO A 46 -45.39 30.04 27.91
N VAL A 47 -45.54 29.23 28.97
CA VAL A 47 -45.69 29.71 30.36
C VAL A 47 -44.30 29.79 30.98
N GLN A 48 -43.93 31.00 31.42
CA GLN A 48 -42.71 31.24 32.19
C GLN A 48 -42.83 30.71 33.58
N ALA A 49 -42.00 29.80 34.00
CA ALA A 49 -41.66 29.52 35.39
C ALA A 49 -40.15 29.54 35.57
N LYS A 50 -39.67 30.40 36.48
CA LYS A 50 -38.24 30.49 36.87
C LYS A 50 -37.87 29.29 37.72
N PRO A 51 -36.77 28.59 37.42
CA PRO A 51 -36.19 27.63 38.37
C PRO A 51 -35.10 28.28 39.20
N ALA A 52 -35.13 27.94 40.51
CA ALA A 52 -34.07 28.25 41.45
C ALA A 52 -32.77 27.50 41.09
N GLN A 53 -31.65 28.19 41.31
CA GLN A 53 -30.31 27.62 41.19
C GLN A 53 -30.01 26.65 42.32
N GLU A 54 -29.87 25.38 42.04
CA GLU A 54 -29.07 24.46 42.81
C GLU A 54 -27.84 24.05 41.98
N LYS A 55 -26.64 24.31 42.54
CA LYS A 55 -25.37 23.88 41.96
C LYS A 55 -25.17 22.40 42.24
N PRO A 56 -25.01 21.53 41.24
CA PRO A 56 -24.46 20.21 41.47
C PRO A 56 -22.91 20.30 41.48
N ALA A 57 -22.31 19.63 42.50
CA ALA A 57 -20.90 19.42 42.60
C ALA A 57 -20.41 18.68 41.34
N GLN A 58 -19.32 19.19 40.72
CA GLN A 58 -18.59 18.53 39.66
C GLN A 58 -17.86 17.31 40.25
N GLU A 59 -18.39 16.13 40.06
CA GLU A 59 -17.55 14.93 40.03
C GLU A 59 -16.98 14.80 38.61
N ASN A 60 -15.69 14.96 38.49
CA ASN A 60 -14.94 14.68 37.26
C ASN A 60 -14.98 13.15 37.00
N PRO A 61 -15.64 12.66 35.94
CA PRO A 61 -15.36 11.31 35.50
C PRO A 61 -13.94 11.32 34.92
N ALA A 62 -13.09 10.46 35.46
CA ALA A 62 -11.78 10.19 34.88
C ALA A 62 -11.98 9.87 33.40
N GLN A 63 -11.57 10.77 32.51
CA GLN A 63 -11.48 10.50 31.08
C GLN A 63 -10.44 9.41 30.92
N LEU A 64 -10.90 8.16 30.74
CA LEU A 64 -10.09 7.10 30.21
C LEU A 64 -9.57 7.57 28.84
N ASN A 65 -8.29 7.71 28.75
CA ASN A 65 -7.55 8.15 27.55
C ASN A 65 -7.62 7.06 26.47
N THR A 66 -8.80 6.90 25.84
CA THR A 66 -9.06 5.92 24.77
C THR A 66 -8.28 6.23 23.48
N LYS A 67 -7.63 7.41 23.43
CA LYS A 67 -6.80 7.79 22.28
C LYS A 67 -5.44 7.11 22.25
N GLU A 68 -4.84 6.80 23.40
CA GLU A 68 -3.53 6.14 23.48
C GLU A 68 -3.63 4.65 23.14
N THR A 69 -4.65 3.95 23.61
CA THR A 69 -4.85 2.51 23.37
C THR A 69 -5.13 2.20 21.90
N ASN A 70 -5.84 3.07 21.17
CA ASN A 70 -6.09 2.90 19.74
C ASN A 70 -4.82 3.14 18.89
N ASN A 71 -3.91 3.99 19.32
CA ASN A 71 -2.65 4.24 18.61
C ASN A 71 -1.66 3.08 18.79
N GLU A 72 -1.60 2.49 19.96
CA GLU A 72 -0.70 1.35 20.23
C GLU A 72 -1.16 0.10 19.47
N ASN A 73 -2.43 -0.26 19.52
CA ASN A 73 -2.98 -1.39 18.76
C ASN A 73 -2.75 -1.23 17.24
N SER A 74 -2.97 -0.04 16.69
CA SER A 74 -2.72 0.26 15.27
C SER A 74 -1.23 0.16 14.91
N LYS A 75 -0.33 0.50 15.83
CA LYS A 75 1.11 0.38 15.65
C LYS A 75 1.55 -1.09 15.69
N TYR A 76 1.09 -1.86 16.67
CA TYR A 76 1.38 -3.31 16.76
C TYR A 76 0.90 -4.06 15.51
N GLU A 77 -0.30 -3.77 15.02
CA GLU A 77 -0.83 -4.38 13.81
C GLU A 77 0.01 -4.03 12.57
N SER A 78 0.44 -2.77 12.44
CA SER A 78 1.28 -2.33 11.34
C SER A 78 2.69 -2.95 11.39
N ASP A 79 3.26 -3.12 12.58
CA ASP A 79 4.56 -3.74 12.78
C ASP A 79 4.50 -5.26 12.50
N LEU A 80 3.39 -5.91 12.89
CA LEU A 80 3.16 -7.33 12.60
C LEU A 80 3.06 -7.56 11.08
N ILE A 81 2.25 -6.76 10.38
CA ILE A 81 2.11 -6.81 8.92
C ILE A 81 3.46 -6.58 8.24
N ARG A 82 4.24 -5.60 8.69
CA ARG A 82 5.56 -5.30 8.16
C ARG A 82 6.51 -6.48 8.33
N THR A 83 6.48 -7.15 9.49
CA THR A 83 7.28 -8.33 9.78
C THR A 83 6.89 -9.51 8.87
N GLN A 84 5.60 -9.73 8.64
CA GLN A 84 5.12 -10.76 7.73
C GLN A 84 5.59 -10.53 6.29
N TYR A 85 5.46 -9.29 5.77
CA TYR A 85 5.97 -8.97 4.43
C TYR A 85 7.50 -9.09 4.35
N ARG A 86 8.22 -8.73 5.40
CA ARG A 86 9.66 -8.89 5.44
C ARG A 86 10.06 -10.36 5.29
N ASN A 87 9.44 -11.26 6.05
CA ASN A 87 9.73 -12.69 5.97
C ASN A 87 9.37 -13.23 4.59
N LEU A 88 8.20 -12.89 4.05
CA LEU A 88 7.79 -13.30 2.70
C LEU A 88 8.78 -12.82 1.62
N ILE A 89 9.27 -11.59 1.71
CA ILE A 89 10.27 -11.06 0.77
C ILE A 89 11.57 -11.84 0.89
N LEU A 90 12.07 -12.07 2.12
CA LEU A 90 13.32 -12.80 2.35
C LEU A 90 13.25 -14.24 1.81
N ASP A 91 12.12 -14.91 2.00
CA ASP A 91 11.85 -16.26 1.47
C ASP A 91 11.80 -16.27 -0.06
N ASN A 92 11.04 -15.36 -0.66
CA ASN A 92 10.89 -15.28 -2.12
C ASN A 92 12.21 -15.04 -2.85
N ILE A 93 13.09 -14.19 -2.28
CA ILE A 93 14.39 -13.87 -2.90
C ILE A 93 15.50 -14.84 -2.47
N GLU A 94 15.19 -15.84 -1.65
CA GLU A 94 16.21 -16.76 -1.11
C GLU A 94 17.40 -16.00 -0.47
N TYR A 95 17.08 -15.02 0.39
CA TYR A 95 18.05 -14.06 0.92
C TYR A 95 19.33 -14.70 1.46
N ALA A 96 19.21 -15.79 2.22
CA ALA A 96 20.38 -16.48 2.81
C ALA A 96 21.35 -17.00 1.75
N LEU A 97 20.81 -17.54 0.65
CA LEU A 97 21.60 -18.03 -0.49
C LEU A 97 22.27 -16.88 -1.24
N LEU A 98 21.53 -15.81 -1.52
CA LEU A 98 22.09 -14.60 -2.18
C LEU A 98 23.18 -13.95 -1.35
N ALA A 99 22.97 -13.80 -0.04
CA ALA A 99 23.97 -13.22 0.87
C ALA A 99 25.23 -14.08 0.98
N ALA A 100 25.10 -15.41 0.92
CA ALA A 100 26.24 -16.33 0.91
C ALA A 100 27.03 -16.27 -0.42
N ARG A 101 26.33 -16.15 -1.55
CA ARG A 101 26.96 -16.03 -2.89
C ARG A 101 27.65 -14.69 -3.11
N ASN A 102 27.13 -13.64 -2.50
CA ASN A 102 27.58 -12.26 -2.72
C ASN A 102 27.93 -11.55 -1.40
N PRO A 103 28.92 -12.00 -0.64
CA PRO A 103 29.22 -11.42 0.66
C PRO A 103 29.64 -9.93 0.59
N ALA A 104 30.29 -9.51 -0.52
CA ALA A 104 30.67 -8.12 -0.75
C ALA A 104 29.48 -7.19 -1.03
N ASP A 105 28.35 -7.72 -1.49
CA ASP A 105 27.14 -6.93 -1.80
C ASP A 105 26.07 -7.05 -0.72
N ARG A 106 26.38 -7.65 0.43
CA ARG A 106 25.40 -7.86 1.51
C ARG A 106 24.69 -6.57 1.91
N ALA A 107 25.44 -5.47 2.07
CA ALA A 107 24.85 -4.17 2.40
C ALA A 107 23.87 -3.67 1.31
N ARG A 108 24.20 -3.86 0.03
CA ARG A 108 23.30 -3.53 -1.09
C ARG A 108 22.07 -4.42 -1.11
N LEU A 109 22.23 -5.71 -0.80
CA LEU A 109 21.10 -6.63 -0.69
C LEU A 109 20.14 -6.22 0.42
N ASP A 110 20.68 -5.81 1.58
CA ASP A 110 19.88 -5.28 2.69
C ASP A 110 19.12 -4.00 2.29
N GLU A 111 19.75 -3.09 1.56
CA GLU A 111 19.10 -1.88 1.03
C GLU A 111 17.95 -2.22 0.06
N LEU A 112 18.14 -3.22 -0.82
CA LEU A 112 17.08 -3.68 -1.73
C LEU A 112 15.90 -4.26 -0.95
N VAL A 113 16.16 -5.09 0.07
CA VAL A 113 15.11 -5.64 0.94
C VAL A 113 14.34 -4.54 1.67
N HIS A 114 15.04 -3.54 2.22
CA HIS A 114 14.38 -2.39 2.85
C HIS A 114 13.51 -1.61 1.87
N LEU A 115 14.01 -1.35 0.66
CA LEU A 115 13.27 -0.64 -0.38
C LEU A 115 12.03 -1.42 -0.83
N MET A 116 12.13 -2.73 -0.99
CA MET A 116 11.00 -3.60 -1.30
C MET A 116 9.95 -3.56 -0.19
N LEU A 117 10.38 -3.68 1.06
CA LEU A 117 9.51 -3.66 2.23
C LEU A 117 8.78 -2.31 2.38
N ASP A 118 9.49 -1.19 2.23
CA ASP A 118 8.90 0.15 2.26
C ASP A 118 7.87 0.34 1.14
N THR A 119 8.13 -0.23 -0.02
CA THR A 119 7.24 -0.16 -1.18
C THR A 119 5.98 -0.99 -0.97
N VAL A 120 6.13 -2.24 -0.51
CA VAL A 120 5.01 -3.18 -0.25
C VAL A 120 4.12 -2.70 0.90
N CYS A 121 4.71 -2.08 1.94
CA CYS A 121 3.98 -1.55 3.09
C CYS A 121 3.49 -0.10 2.90
N ALA A 122 3.69 0.51 1.72
CA ALA A 122 3.28 1.89 1.47
C ALA A 122 1.75 2.05 1.53
N ARG A 123 1.28 3.06 2.29
CA ARG A 123 -0.16 3.35 2.45
C ARG A 123 -0.71 4.37 1.45
N ARG A 124 0.14 4.91 0.56
CA ARG A 124 -0.26 5.87 -0.47
C ARG A 124 -1.02 5.18 -1.61
N LYS A 125 -1.83 5.93 -2.35
CA LYS A 125 -2.64 5.39 -3.45
C LYS A 125 -1.81 5.03 -4.67
N THR A 126 -0.74 5.78 -4.94
CA THR A 126 0.14 5.60 -6.10
C THR A 126 1.60 5.64 -5.69
N ILE A 127 2.45 4.96 -6.46
CA ILE A 127 3.90 4.97 -6.34
C ILE A 127 4.47 5.42 -7.67
N ARG A 128 5.36 6.42 -7.62
CA ARG A 128 6.03 6.94 -8.80
C ARG A 128 7.26 6.12 -9.14
N ILE A 129 7.27 5.55 -10.36
CA ILE A 129 8.37 4.74 -10.89
C ILE A 129 8.69 5.25 -12.30
N ALA A 130 9.94 5.59 -12.57
CA ALA A 130 10.41 6.08 -13.89
C ALA A 130 9.49 7.17 -14.48
N GLN A 131 9.10 8.16 -13.66
CA GLN A 131 8.24 9.31 -13.98
C GLN A 131 6.73 8.98 -14.19
N ASN A 132 6.32 7.72 -14.14
CA ASN A 132 4.93 7.29 -14.21
C ASN A 132 4.37 6.96 -12.81
N ASP A 133 3.10 7.28 -12.58
CA ASP A 133 2.40 6.98 -11.34
C ASP A 133 1.60 5.67 -11.50
N PHE A 134 2.00 4.63 -10.77
CA PHE A 134 1.33 3.33 -10.76
C PHE A 134 0.50 3.15 -9.49
N PRO A 135 -0.67 2.48 -9.55
CA PRO A 135 -1.43 2.09 -8.37
C PRO A 135 -0.56 1.26 -7.41
N THR A 136 -0.61 1.57 -6.11
CA THR A 136 0.23 0.89 -5.10
C THR A 136 0.04 -0.62 -5.11
N GLU A 137 -1.18 -1.12 -5.30
CA GLU A 137 -1.45 -2.56 -5.33
C GLU A 137 -0.80 -3.27 -6.52
N VAL A 138 -0.69 -2.59 -7.69
CA VAL A 138 0.02 -3.12 -8.85
C VAL A 138 1.51 -3.24 -8.56
N VAL A 139 2.11 -2.18 -8.00
CA VAL A 139 3.54 -2.18 -7.64
C VAL A 139 3.82 -3.24 -6.58
N LYS A 140 3.00 -3.33 -5.54
CA LYS A 140 3.09 -4.34 -4.48
C LYS A 140 3.04 -5.75 -5.04
N SER A 141 2.06 -6.05 -5.91
CA SER A 141 1.97 -7.36 -6.58
C SER A 141 3.22 -7.69 -7.39
N GLN A 142 3.80 -6.71 -8.08
CA GLN A 142 5.02 -6.89 -8.87
C GLN A 142 6.24 -7.15 -7.99
N PHE A 143 6.37 -6.43 -6.88
CA PHE A 143 7.47 -6.60 -5.93
C PHE A 143 7.41 -7.94 -5.18
N LEU A 144 6.22 -8.46 -4.90
CA LEU A 144 6.04 -9.76 -4.26
C LEU A 144 6.30 -10.95 -5.21
N LYS A 145 6.43 -10.71 -6.52
CA LYS A 145 6.85 -11.72 -7.51
C LYS A 145 8.37 -11.79 -7.71
N LEU A 146 9.13 -10.88 -7.11
CA LEU A 146 10.57 -10.88 -7.23
C LEU A 146 11.15 -12.14 -6.56
N ASN A 147 12.07 -12.80 -7.27
CA ASN A 147 12.80 -13.97 -6.81
C ASN A 147 14.32 -13.71 -6.79
N ALA A 148 15.11 -14.73 -6.41
CA ALA A 148 16.56 -14.65 -6.33
C ALA A 148 17.22 -14.19 -7.65
N GLU A 149 16.74 -14.68 -8.79
CA GLU A 149 17.29 -14.35 -10.12
C GLU A 149 17.09 -12.88 -10.46
N HIS A 150 15.89 -12.32 -10.16
CA HIS A 150 15.61 -10.90 -10.39
C HIS A 150 16.52 -10.01 -9.54
N ILE A 151 16.77 -10.38 -8.28
CA ILE A 151 17.66 -9.61 -7.40
C ILE A 151 19.10 -9.71 -7.88
N GLN A 152 19.56 -10.91 -8.26
CA GLN A 152 20.90 -11.10 -8.81
C GLN A 152 21.08 -10.24 -10.08
N TYR A 153 20.10 -10.26 -10.99
CA TYR A 153 20.09 -9.41 -12.18
C TYR A 153 20.23 -7.91 -11.84
N VAL A 154 19.48 -7.42 -10.84
CA VAL A 154 19.57 -6.01 -10.41
C VAL A 154 20.97 -5.70 -9.84
N LEU A 155 21.53 -6.58 -9.01
CA LEU A 155 22.89 -6.42 -8.47
C LEU A 155 23.95 -6.38 -9.59
N ASP A 156 23.84 -7.26 -10.59
CA ASP A 156 24.77 -7.31 -11.73
C ASP A 156 24.66 -6.06 -12.60
N ARG A 157 23.45 -5.57 -12.82
CA ARG A 157 23.23 -4.30 -13.53
C ARG A 157 23.82 -3.11 -12.77
N MET A 158 23.74 -3.10 -11.45
CA MET A 158 24.38 -2.06 -10.64
C MET A 158 25.92 -2.11 -10.73
N ARG A 159 26.51 -3.29 -10.75
CA ARG A 159 27.97 -3.46 -10.89
C ARG A 159 28.47 -3.00 -12.27
N GLN A 160 27.68 -3.23 -13.32
CA GLN A 160 28.01 -2.86 -14.69
C GLN A 160 27.75 -1.39 -14.99
N ASN A 161 26.98 -0.71 -14.14
CA ASN A 161 26.65 0.68 -14.37
C ASN A 161 27.86 1.60 -14.10
N THR A 162 28.32 2.27 -15.13
CA THR A 162 29.43 3.26 -15.07
C THR A 162 28.93 4.71 -15.05
N THR A 163 27.60 4.93 -15.14
CA THR A 163 27.03 6.28 -15.18
C THR A 163 26.69 6.77 -13.76
N GLU A 164 26.85 8.08 -13.55
CA GLU A 164 26.45 8.71 -12.30
C GLU A 164 24.94 8.64 -12.10
N ILE A 165 24.50 8.06 -10.97
CA ILE A 165 23.09 7.94 -10.63
C ILE A 165 22.73 9.07 -9.65
N ARG A 166 21.99 10.08 -10.12
CA ARG A 166 21.57 11.23 -9.29
C ARG A 166 20.60 10.84 -8.17
N ASN A 167 19.73 9.87 -8.42
CA ASN A 167 18.73 9.39 -7.45
C ASN A 167 18.72 7.86 -7.41
N ILE A 168 19.55 7.31 -6.53
CA ILE A 168 19.73 5.85 -6.40
C ILE A 168 18.42 5.15 -6.02
N LYS A 169 17.60 5.74 -5.13
CA LYS A 169 16.33 5.14 -4.70
C LYS A 169 15.36 5.00 -5.86
N GLN A 170 15.21 6.02 -6.71
CA GLN A 170 14.33 5.97 -7.89
C GLN A 170 14.86 5.00 -8.95
N TYR A 171 16.18 4.94 -9.13
CA TYR A 171 16.81 3.97 -10.01
C TYR A 171 16.52 2.54 -9.58
N LEU A 172 16.73 2.23 -8.29
CA LEU A 172 16.49 0.90 -7.74
C LEU A 172 15.01 0.51 -7.79
N LEU A 173 14.09 1.44 -7.49
CA LEU A 173 12.65 1.20 -7.66
C LEU A 173 12.30 0.82 -9.10
N ALA A 174 12.85 1.54 -10.08
CA ALA A 174 12.62 1.25 -11.49
C ALA A 174 13.25 -0.08 -11.91
N ALA A 175 14.47 -0.36 -11.46
CA ALA A 175 15.18 -1.60 -11.76
C ALA A 175 14.42 -2.83 -11.21
N LEU A 176 13.99 -2.79 -9.94
CA LEU A 176 13.22 -3.86 -9.31
C LEU A 176 11.85 -4.06 -9.99
N TYR A 177 11.15 -2.96 -10.29
CA TYR A 177 9.84 -3.04 -10.93
C TYR A 177 9.91 -3.66 -12.33
N ASN A 178 10.94 -3.33 -13.10
CA ASN A 178 11.14 -3.82 -14.46
C ASN A 178 11.86 -5.17 -14.54
N ALA A 179 12.53 -5.63 -13.47
CA ALA A 179 13.31 -6.86 -13.50
C ALA A 179 12.53 -8.07 -14.05
N PRO A 180 11.28 -8.37 -13.61
CA PRO A 180 10.52 -9.51 -14.14
C PRO A 180 10.14 -9.38 -15.62
N LEU A 181 10.15 -8.16 -16.16
CA LEU A 181 9.76 -7.88 -17.55
C LEU A 181 10.96 -7.89 -18.50
N THR A 182 12.17 -7.71 -17.99
CA THR A 182 13.35 -7.44 -18.81
C THR A 182 14.45 -8.49 -18.70
N ILE A 183 14.42 -9.33 -17.68
CA ILE A 183 15.49 -10.30 -17.38
C ILE A 183 15.75 -11.28 -18.53
N GLU A 184 14.71 -11.86 -19.13
CA GLU A 184 14.84 -12.81 -20.23
C GLU A 184 15.47 -12.16 -21.47
N ASN A 185 14.97 -10.97 -21.85
CA ASN A 185 15.50 -10.23 -22.99
C ASN A 185 16.95 -9.79 -22.77
N TYR A 186 17.30 -9.46 -21.54
CA TYR A 186 18.68 -9.10 -21.21
C TYR A 186 19.64 -10.27 -21.38
N TYR A 187 19.32 -11.43 -20.82
CA TYR A 187 20.18 -12.61 -20.94
C TYR A 187 20.24 -13.11 -22.39
N ALA A 188 19.14 -13.08 -23.12
CA ALA A 188 19.14 -13.39 -24.55
C ALA A 188 20.07 -12.45 -25.36
N ALA A 189 20.02 -11.15 -25.08
CA ALA A 189 20.90 -10.17 -25.72
C ALA A 189 22.37 -10.38 -25.33
N GLN A 190 22.64 -10.74 -24.08
CA GLN A 190 24.01 -11.02 -23.60
C GLN A 190 24.58 -12.26 -24.27
N ILE A 191 23.82 -13.35 -24.35
CA ILE A 191 24.21 -14.58 -25.05
C ILE A 191 24.51 -14.28 -26.54
N ASN A 192 23.65 -13.53 -27.20
CA ASN A 192 23.87 -13.13 -28.60
C ASN A 192 25.12 -12.28 -28.75
N HIS A 193 25.39 -11.37 -27.85
CA HIS A 193 26.60 -10.58 -27.83
C HIS A 193 27.85 -11.47 -27.67
N ASP A 194 27.84 -12.42 -26.74
CA ASP A 194 28.99 -13.29 -26.45
C ASP A 194 29.23 -14.30 -27.57
N LEU A 195 28.19 -14.79 -28.25
CA LEU A 195 28.32 -15.72 -29.39
C LEU A 195 28.71 -15.02 -30.68
N TYR A 196 28.17 -13.85 -30.95
CA TYR A 196 28.29 -13.20 -32.26
C TYR A 196 29.05 -11.86 -32.21
N GLY A 197 29.22 -11.26 -31.03
CA GLY A 197 29.86 -9.96 -30.87
C GLY A 197 31.39 -9.98 -31.11
N ARG A 198 32.05 -11.10 -30.77
CA ARG A 198 33.50 -11.28 -30.94
C ARG A 198 33.96 -11.39 -32.38
N ASN A 199 33.07 -11.76 -33.33
CA ASN A 199 33.44 -11.95 -34.76
C ASN A 199 33.46 -10.66 -35.59
N ARG A 200 33.12 -9.50 -35.03
CA ARG A 200 33.13 -8.22 -35.79
C ARG A 200 34.43 -7.45 -35.73
N GLY A 201 35.41 -7.91 -34.92
CA GLY A 201 36.70 -7.19 -34.74
C GLY A 201 37.81 -7.55 -35.70
N ASP A 202 37.76 -8.69 -36.43
CA ASP A 202 38.90 -9.24 -37.18
C ASP A 202 38.73 -9.26 -38.70
N VAL A 203 37.75 -8.55 -39.28
CA VAL A 203 37.68 -8.39 -40.74
C VAL A 203 38.45 -7.13 -41.12
N ASN A 204 39.78 -7.25 -41.12
CA ASN A 204 40.68 -6.26 -41.67
C ASN A 204 40.62 -6.38 -43.20
N TRP A 205 39.84 -5.55 -43.85
CA TRP A 205 39.83 -5.41 -45.30
C TRP A 205 41.11 -4.63 -45.68
N LYS A 206 42.16 -5.37 -46.11
CA LYS A 206 43.28 -4.80 -46.86
C LYS A 206 42.91 -4.65 -48.33
#